data_551945f934c25cba6a38d295e0df9714
#
_entry.id   551945f934c25cba6a38d295e0df9714
#
_cell.length_a   1.000
_cell.length_b   1.000
_cell.length_c   1.000
_cell.angle_alpha   90.00
_cell.angle_beta   90.00
_cell.angle_gamma   90.00
#
_symmetry.space_group_name_H-M   'P 1'
#
loop_
_entity.id
_entity.type
_entity.pdbx_description
1 polymer ?
#
loop_
_entity_poly.entity_id
_entity_poly.type
_entity_poly.pdbx_seq_one_letter_code
_entity_poly.pdbx_strand_id
1 'polypeptide(L)'
;FGFSAKTTLSLAQALYEKHKVLTYPRTDSRALPEDYLKVAKDTMAMLAKETLPGPLRELAPHAKKAIKDGYVKPSKRVFDNAKVSDHFAIIPTLQPPKSLSEIEAKLYDMVVKRFIAVFYPSAEFQLTTRVSTVKAAGQEHRFQTNGKVLVNPGWLAVYGKEAQDDDANLVAVAPGEQVKASDVDVVALKT
;
A
#
# COMPACT_ATOMS: atom_id res chain seq x y z
N PHE A 1 11.57 -1.15 -9.30
CA PHE A 1 12.54 -0.30 -10.01
C PHE A 1 13.76 -1.08 -10.54
N GLY A 2 13.90 -2.36 -10.20
CA GLY A 2 15.06 -3.18 -10.62
C GLY A 2 16.40 -2.77 -10.00
N PHE A 3 16.42 -2.00 -8.93
CA PHE A 3 17.66 -1.62 -8.25
C PHE A 3 18.23 -2.79 -7.45
N SER A 4 19.56 -2.94 -7.47
CA SER A 4 20.24 -3.87 -6.56
C SER A 4 20.12 -3.41 -5.10
N ALA A 5 20.28 -4.32 -4.13
CA ALA A 5 20.30 -3.96 -2.71
C ALA A 5 21.38 -2.91 -2.40
N LYS A 6 22.57 -3.05 -3.00
CA LYS A 6 23.67 -2.08 -2.85
C LYS A 6 23.30 -0.70 -3.36
N THR A 7 22.68 -0.61 -4.55
CA THR A 7 22.21 0.65 -5.13
C THR A 7 21.13 1.28 -4.26
N THR A 8 20.14 0.49 -3.82
CA THR A 8 19.06 0.96 -2.96
C THR A 8 19.59 1.54 -1.65
N LEU A 9 20.54 0.85 -0.99
CA LEU A 9 21.15 1.36 0.23
C LEU A 9 21.94 2.65 -0.01
N SER A 10 22.70 2.74 -1.11
CA SER A 10 23.47 3.94 -1.48
C SER A 10 22.54 5.15 -1.68
N LEU A 11 21.41 4.96 -2.37
CA LEU A 11 20.39 6.01 -2.57
C LEU A 11 19.76 6.43 -1.25
N ALA A 12 19.40 5.48 -0.39
CA ALA A 12 18.83 5.77 0.92
C ALA A 12 19.83 6.53 1.82
N GLN A 13 21.13 6.17 1.76
CA GLN A 13 22.18 6.91 2.47
C GLN A 13 22.31 8.34 1.93
N ALA A 14 22.29 8.56 0.62
CA ALA A 14 22.32 9.91 0.05
C ALA A 14 21.11 10.75 0.50
N LEU A 15 19.90 10.16 0.52
CA LEU A 15 18.69 10.82 1.01
C LEU A 15 18.78 11.19 2.50
N TYR A 16 19.46 10.38 3.30
CA TYR A 16 19.75 10.65 4.71
C TYR A 16 20.89 11.63 4.92
N GLU A 17 22.07 11.37 4.34
CA GLU A 17 23.31 12.11 4.66
C GLU A 17 23.41 13.45 3.93
N LYS A 18 23.13 13.45 2.62
CA LYS A 18 23.27 14.62 1.75
C LYS A 18 22.00 15.49 1.77
N HIS A 19 20.85 14.87 1.54
CA HIS A 19 19.60 15.60 1.39
C HIS A 19 18.84 15.80 2.70
N LYS A 20 19.13 15.03 3.75
CA LYS A 20 18.49 15.09 5.08
C LYS A 20 16.97 14.88 5.05
N VAL A 21 16.45 14.22 4.02
CA VAL A 21 15.00 14.03 3.79
C VAL A 21 14.45 12.72 4.29
N LEU A 22 15.32 11.76 4.64
CA LEU A 22 14.95 10.49 5.28
C LEU A 22 15.65 10.34 6.63
N THR A 23 15.10 9.50 7.50
CA THR A 23 15.76 9.01 8.71
C THR A 23 16.83 7.97 8.36
N TYR A 24 17.61 7.53 9.34
CA TYR A 24 18.75 6.63 9.15
C TYR A 24 18.33 5.32 8.44
N PRO A 25 19.00 4.95 7.33
CA PRO A 25 18.49 3.88 6.47
C PRO A 25 18.91 2.47 6.86
N ARG A 26 19.89 2.33 7.78
CA ARG A 26 20.35 1.01 8.25
C ARG A 26 19.60 0.64 9.52
N THR A 27 18.41 0.11 9.37
CA THR A 27 17.54 -0.33 10.45
C THR A 27 16.75 -1.56 10.03
N ASP A 28 16.47 -2.42 10.99
CA ASP A 28 15.56 -3.56 10.87
C ASP A 28 14.16 -3.22 11.41
N SER A 29 14.03 -2.10 12.14
CA SER A 29 12.77 -1.66 12.70
C SER A 29 11.79 -1.16 11.65
N ARG A 30 10.53 -1.50 11.83
CA ARG A 30 9.37 -1.00 11.06
C ARG A 30 8.42 -0.15 11.91
N ALA A 31 8.83 0.15 13.15
CA ALA A 31 8.05 0.92 14.11
C ALA A 31 8.71 2.28 14.39
N LEU A 32 7.93 3.19 14.93
CA LEU A 32 8.36 4.48 15.45
C LEU A 32 8.32 4.46 16.98
N PRO A 33 9.14 5.26 17.66
CA PRO A 33 9.01 5.48 19.09
C PRO A 33 7.64 6.09 19.45
N GLU A 34 7.15 5.82 20.65
CA GLU A 34 5.82 6.29 21.09
C GLU A 34 5.73 7.82 21.19
N ASP A 35 6.83 8.49 21.47
CA ASP A 35 6.94 9.96 21.53
C ASP A 35 7.03 10.61 20.12
N TYR A 36 7.18 9.81 19.06
CA TYR A 36 7.26 10.30 17.68
C TYR A 36 5.92 10.69 17.06
N LEU A 37 4.81 10.54 17.78
CA LEU A 37 3.47 10.90 17.28
C LEU A 37 3.39 12.35 16.79
N LYS A 38 3.98 13.29 17.54
CA LYS A 38 4.01 14.71 17.13
C LYS A 38 4.80 14.90 15.85
N VAL A 39 5.99 14.30 15.75
CA VAL A 39 6.85 14.36 14.56
C VAL A 39 6.12 13.77 13.35
N ALA A 40 5.42 12.66 13.50
CA ALA A 40 4.63 12.05 12.43
C ALA A 40 3.51 12.97 11.93
N LYS A 41 2.81 13.67 12.83
CA LYS A 41 1.80 14.68 12.47
C LYS A 41 2.42 15.86 11.74
N ASP A 42 3.54 16.38 12.21
CA ASP A 42 4.24 17.52 11.60
C ASP A 42 4.79 17.12 10.21
N THR A 43 5.31 15.89 10.07
CA THR A 43 5.73 15.34 8.77
C THR A 43 4.55 15.20 7.81
N MET A 44 3.41 14.69 8.27
CA MET A 44 2.20 14.61 7.45
C MET A 44 1.72 16.02 7.01
N ALA A 45 1.81 17.01 7.88
CA ALA A 45 1.49 18.41 7.56
C ALA A 45 2.45 19.01 6.53
N MET A 46 3.74 18.67 6.59
CA MET A 46 4.71 19.06 5.57
C MET A 46 4.37 18.42 4.21
N LEU A 47 4.04 17.13 4.18
CA LEU A 47 3.66 16.41 2.96
C LEU A 47 2.33 16.87 2.36
N ALA A 48 1.45 17.49 3.14
CA ALA A 48 0.19 18.06 2.67
C ALA A 48 0.34 19.36 1.87
N LYS A 49 1.56 19.94 1.80
CA LYS A 49 1.81 21.20 1.08
C LYS A 49 1.87 20.96 -0.43
N GLU A 50 1.09 21.71 -1.18
CA GLU A 50 1.07 21.66 -2.67
C GLU A 50 2.32 22.24 -3.32
N THR A 51 3.19 22.86 -2.53
CA THR A 51 4.46 23.41 -2.99
C THR A 51 5.56 22.37 -3.18
N LEU A 52 5.30 21.10 -2.84
CA LEU A 52 6.24 20.01 -3.07
C LEU A 52 6.43 19.72 -4.56
N PRO A 53 7.65 19.39 -4.99
CA PRO A 53 7.94 19.14 -6.40
C PRO A 53 7.40 17.82 -6.90
N GLY A 54 7.08 17.77 -8.20
CA GLY A 54 6.84 16.56 -8.98
C GLY A 54 5.79 15.61 -8.39
N PRO A 55 6.08 14.30 -8.38
CA PRO A 55 5.14 13.25 -7.95
C PRO A 55 4.62 13.41 -6.51
N LEU A 56 5.39 14.07 -5.64
CA LEU A 56 4.98 14.31 -4.25
C LEU A 56 3.76 15.21 -4.14
N ARG A 57 3.54 16.09 -5.13
CA ARG A 57 2.33 16.92 -5.19
C ARG A 57 1.07 16.09 -5.31
N GLU A 58 1.14 14.97 -6.03
CA GLU A 58 0.02 14.03 -6.18
C GLU A 58 -0.33 13.33 -4.86
N LEU A 59 0.60 13.25 -3.93
CA LEU A 59 0.40 12.67 -2.60
C LEU A 59 -0.17 13.67 -1.58
N ALA A 60 -0.08 14.97 -1.85
CA ALA A 60 -0.57 16.02 -0.95
C ALA A 60 -2.07 15.88 -0.59
N PRO A 61 -3.00 15.51 -1.51
CA PRO A 61 -4.40 15.25 -1.16
C PRO A 61 -4.56 14.12 -0.15
N HIS A 62 -3.76 13.05 -0.26
CA HIS A 62 -3.79 11.92 0.68
C HIS A 62 -3.27 12.35 2.07
N ALA A 63 -2.19 13.13 2.13
CA ALA A 63 -1.70 13.68 3.39
C ALA A 63 -2.72 14.62 4.04
N LYS A 64 -3.37 15.51 3.26
CA LYS A 64 -4.47 16.37 3.72
C LYS A 64 -5.63 15.56 4.30
N LYS A 65 -6.05 14.49 3.59
CA LYS A 65 -7.10 13.60 4.05
C LYS A 65 -6.71 12.91 5.36
N ALA A 66 -5.49 12.40 5.49
CA ALA A 66 -5.00 11.76 6.73
C ALA A 66 -5.04 12.70 7.94
N ILE A 67 -4.75 14.00 7.73
CA ILE A 67 -4.86 15.03 8.77
C ILE A 67 -6.33 15.30 9.10
N LYS A 68 -7.15 15.58 8.07
CA LYS A 68 -8.56 15.94 8.23
C LYS A 68 -9.34 14.84 8.97
N ASP A 69 -9.09 13.59 8.61
CA ASP A 69 -9.82 12.44 9.16
C ASP A 69 -9.16 11.89 10.44
N GLY A 70 -8.08 12.52 10.92
CA GLY A 70 -7.41 12.14 12.17
C GLY A 70 -6.75 10.76 12.13
N TYR A 71 -6.25 10.33 10.98
CA TYR A 71 -5.65 8.99 10.83
C TYR A 71 -4.32 8.85 11.58
N VAL A 72 -3.57 9.96 11.77
CA VAL A 72 -2.32 9.95 12.53
C VAL A 72 -2.61 9.99 14.02
N LYS A 73 -2.81 8.81 14.60
CA LYS A 73 -3.18 8.61 16.01
C LYS A 73 -2.32 7.54 16.68
N PRO A 74 -2.24 7.49 18.01
CA PRO A 74 -1.52 6.45 18.73
C PRO A 74 -1.99 5.05 18.31
N SER A 75 -1.05 4.17 18.00
CA SER A 75 -1.34 2.78 17.63
C SER A 75 -0.09 1.93 17.82
N LYS A 76 -0.18 0.82 18.52
CA LYS A 76 0.91 -0.16 18.69
C LYS A 76 1.35 -0.82 17.38
N ARG A 77 0.57 -0.66 16.32
CA ARG A 77 0.96 -1.08 14.97
C ARG A 77 2.09 -0.21 14.40
N VAL A 78 2.13 1.08 14.75
CA VAL A 78 3.07 2.07 14.21
C VAL A 78 4.03 2.56 15.27
N PHE A 79 3.53 2.90 16.46
CA PHE A 79 4.29 3.47 17.56
C PHE A 79 4.46 2.42 18.66
N ASP A 80 5.65 1.81 18.74
CA ASP A 80 5.91 0.71 19.68
C ASP A 80 7.39 0.67 20.03
N ASN A 81 7.73 1.16 21.23
CA ASN A 81 9.10 1.18 21.72
C ASN A 81 9.75 -0.21 21.77
N ALA A 82 8.96 -1.26 22.01
CA ALA A 82 9.48 -2.63 22.07
C ALA A 82 9.98 -3.16 20.70
N LYS A 83 9.57 -2.51 19.61
CA LYS A 83 9.99 -2.83 18.24
C LYS A 83 11.06 -1.90 17.69
N VAL A 84 11.56 -1.01 18.51
CA VAL A 84 12.65 -0.08 18.15
C VAL A 84 13.87 -0.51 18.95
N SER A 85 14.96 -0.84 18.23
CA SER A 85 16.27 -1.11 18.81
C SER A 85 17.12 0.18 18.82
N ASP A 86 18.25 0.18 18.14
CA ASP A 86 19.13 1.36 18.03
C ASP A 86 18.54 2.44 17.10
N HIS A 87 17.78 2.03 16.10
CA HIS A 87 17.16 2.90 15.10
C HIS A 87 15.70 2.51 14.85
N PHE A 88 14.88 3.51 14.60
CA PHE A 88 13.47 3.31 14.22
C PHE A 88 13.30 3.23 12.70
N ALA A 89 12.07 3.08 12.25
CA ALA A 89 11.71 2.92 10.84
C ALA A 89 12.18 4.09 9.95
N ILE A 90 12.46 3.80 8.67
CA ILE A 90 12.78 4.81 7.67
C ILE A 90 11.52 5.60 7.33
N ILE A 91 11.53 6.91 7.63
CA ILE A 91 10.43 7.83 7.34
C ILE A 91 10.95 9.14 6.75
N PRO A 92 10.11 9.93 6.06
CA PRO A 92 10.45 11.29 5.68
C PRO A 92 10.71 12.15 6.92
N THR A 93 11.67 13.07 6.81
CA THR A 93 11.93 14.10 7.82
C THR A 93 11.06 15.33 7.56
N LEU A 94 11.19 16.36 8.42
CA LEU A 94 10.54 17.67 8.21
C LEU A 94 11.19 18.51 7.11
N GLN A 95 12.30 18.06 6.53
CA GLN A 95 12.98 18.75 5.44
C GLN A 95 12.29 18.44 4.10
N PRO A 96 11.78 19.47 3.39
CA PRO A 96 11.25 19.25 2.05
C PRO A 96 12.40 18.90 1.09
N PRO A 97 12.18 17.98 0.14
CA PRO A 97 13.21 17.59 -0.82
C PRO A 97 13.54 18.77 -1.76
N LYS A 98 14.84 18.94 -2.01
CA LYS A 98 15.37 19.91 -2.98
C LYS A 98 16.30 19.19 -3.93
N SER A 99 16.11 19.35 -5.23
CA SER A 99 17.04 18.90 -6.26
C SER A 99 17.46 17.42 -6.14
N LEU A 100 16.50 16.51 -5.96
CA LEU A 100 16.74 15.08 -6.02
C LEU A 100 16.97 14.64 -7.47
N SER A 101 17.89 13.72 -7.73
CA SER A 101 17.96 13.02 -9.00
C SER A 101 16.70 12.17 -9.23
N GLU A 102 16.45 11.75 -10.46
CA GLU A 102 15.28 10.93 -10.79
C GLU A 102 15.21 9.64 -9.95
N ILE A 103 16.33 8.96 -9.77
CA ILE A 103 16.38 7.70 -9.00
C ILE A 103 16.24 7.93 -7.49
N GLU A 104 16.78 9.03 -6.96
CA GLU A 104 16.58 9.44 -5.56
C GLU A 104 15.11 9.81 -5.33
N ALA A 105 14.49 10.54 -6.27
CA ALA A 105 13.08 10.91 -6.20
C ALA A 105 12.15 9.68 -6.21
N LYS A 106 12.44 8.66 -7.04
CA LYS A 106 11.69 7.40 -7.07
C LYS A 106 11.73 6.66 -5.72
N LEU A 107 12.91 6.59 -5.09
CA LEU A 107 13.03 5.94 -3.78
C LEU A 107 12.33 6.77 -2.69
N TYR A 108 12.49 8.10 -2.72
CA TYR A 108 11.85 9.00 -1.77
C TYR A 108 10.32 8.93 -1.88
N ASP A 109 9.76 8.96 -3.09
CA ASP A 109 8.32 8.81 -3.35
C ASP A 109 7.77 7.50 -2.77
N MET A 110 8.48 6.39 -2.97
CA MET A 110 8.08 5.09 -2.40
C MET A 110 8.01 5.13 -0.86
N VAL A 111 8.98 5.77 -0.20
CA VAL A 111 8.99 5.91 1.26
C VAL A 111 7.85 6.82 1.72
N VAL A 112 7.61 7.93 1.02
CA VAL A 112 6.50 8.86 1.33
C VAL A 112 5.14 8.17 1.17
N LYS A 113 4.92 7.45 0.06
CA LYS A 113 3.70 6.65 -0.14
C LYS A 113 3.47 5.67 1.01
N ARG A 114 4.52 4.94 1.40
CA ARG A 114 4.44 4.00 2.52
C ARG A 114 4.15 4.70 3.84
N PHE A 115 4.80 5.84 4.10
CA PHE A 115 4.57 6.63 5.31
C PHE A 115 3.13 7.12 5.41
N ILE A 116 2.56 7.65 4.34
CA ILE A 116 1.15 8.08 4.33
C ILE A 116 0.22 6.87 4.51
N ALA A 117 0.43 5.83 3.72
CA ALA A 117 -0.44 4.65 3.69
C ALA A 117 -0.51 3.90 5.02
N VAL A 118 0.56 3.90 5.83
CA VAL A 118 0.58 3.17 7.12
C VAL A 118 -0.42 3.74 8.12
N PHE A 119 -0.82 5.00 8.00
CA PHE A 119 -1.81 5.64 8.85
C PHE A 119 -3.26 5.47 8.36
N TYR A 120 -3.44 5.12 7.09
CA TYR A 120 -4.76 4.92 6.52
C TYR A 120 -5.48 3.69 7.11
N PRO A 121 -6.82 3.65 7.08
CA PRO A 121 -7.56 2.47 7.43
C PRO A 121 -7.26 1.30 6.48
N SER A 122 -7.65 0.10 6.88
CA SER A 122 -7.53 -1.10 6.05
C SER A 122 -8.37 -0.96 4.78
N ALA A 123 -7.91 -1.58 3.70
CA ALA A 123 -8.75 -1.78 2.52
C ALA A 123 -9.81 -2.84 2.82
N GLU A 124 -11.03 -2.62 2.34
CA GLU A 124 -12.16 -3.53 2.53
C GLU A 124 -12.59 -4.12 1.20
N PHE A 125 -12.73 -5.43 1.17
CA PHE A 125 -13.13 -6.18 -0.01
C PHE A 125 -14.39 -6.97 0.28
N GLN A 126 -15.31 -6.99 -0.68
CA GLN A 126 -16.40 -7.93 -0.70
C GLN A 126 -15.95 -9.20 -1.42
N LEU A 127 -15.96 -10.32 -0.72
CA LEU A 127 -15.65 -11.63 -1.27
C LEU A 127 -16.96 -12.34 -1.63
N THR A 128 -17.03 -12.88 -2.84
CA THR A 128 -18.15 -13.70 -3.31
C THR A 128 -17.63 -15.06 -3.69
N THR A 129 -18.20 -16.11 -3.12
CA THR A 129 -17.91 -17.50 -3.52
C THR A 129 -19.14 -18.08 -4.20
N ARG A 130 -18.98 -18.56 -5.43
CA ARG A 130 -20.01 -19.26 -6.19
C ARG A 130 -19.60 -20.72 -6.37
N VAL A 131 -20.51 -21.64 -6.05
CA VAL A 131 -20.34 -23.07 -6.35
C VAL A 131 -21.33 -23.43 -7.46
N SER A 132 -20.80 -23.78 -8.62
CA SER A 132 -21.59 -24.25 -9.76
C SER A 132 -21.57 -25.79 -9.78
N THR A 133 -22.75 -26.40 -9.88
CA THR A 133 -22.91 -27.85 -9.90
C THR A 133 -23.27 -28.30 -11.30
N VAL A 134 -22.52 -29.23 -11.85
CA VAL A 134 -22.78 -29.83 -13.18
C VAL A 134 -23.02 -31.31 -13.00
N LYS A 135 -24.12 -31.80 -13.54
CA LYS A 135 -24.41 -33.25 -13.60
C LYS A 135 -23.99 -33.80 -14.95
N ALA A 136 -23.03 -34.71 -14.98
CA ALA A 136 -22.53 -35.31 -16.19
C ALA A 136 -22.21 -36.82 -15.93
N ALA A 137 -22.53 -37.68 -16.86
CA ALA A 137 -22.27 -39.13 -16.78
C ALA A 137 -22.76 -39.80 -15.47
N GLY A 138 -23.89 -39.32 -14.93
CA GLY A 138 -24.44 -39.87 -13.67
C GLY A 138 -23.74 -39.39 -12.39
N GLN A 139 -22.78 -38.45 -12.50
CA GLN A 139 -22.03 -37.90 -11.39
C GLN A 139 -22.27 -36.37 -11.25
N GLU A 140 -22.11 -35.89 -10.05
CA GLU A 140 -22.16 -34.46 -9.74
C GLU A 140 -20.75 -33.89 -9.58
N HIS A 141 -20.45 -32.85 -10.35
CA HIS A 141 -19.19 -32.12 -10.31
C HIS A 141 -19.42 -30.69 -9.79
N ARG A 142 -18.60 -30.26 -8.87
CA ARG A 142 -18.70 -28.93 -8.26
C ARG A 142 -17.50 -28.07 -8.62
N PHE A 143 -17.77 -26.88 -9.13
CA PHE A 143 -16.76 -25.89 -9.50
C PHE A 143 -16.93 -24.67 -8.63
N GLN A 144 -15.86 -24.30 -7.90
CA GLN A 144 -15.83 -23.09 -7.07
C GLN A 144 -15.20 -21.95 -7.85
N THR A 145 -15.89 -20.81 -7.86
CA THR A 145 -15.38 -19.55 -8.39
C THR A 145 -15.41 -18.49 -7.29
N ASN A 146 -14.31 -17.79 -7.12
CA ASN A 146 -14.21 -16.70 -6.14
C ASN A 146 -14.12 -15.36 -6.89
N GLY A 147 -14.90 -14.39 -6.43
CA GLY A 147 -14.82 -13.00 -6.86
C GLY A 147 -14.43 -12.11 -5.69
N LYS A 148 -13.75 -11.01 -5.99
CA LYS A 148 -13.31 -10.04 -5.00
C LYS A 148 -13.51 -8.64 -5.55
N VAL A 149 -14.28 -7.82 -4.86
CA VAL A 149 -14.57 -6.43 -5.24
C VAL A 149 -14.05 -5.49 -4.16
N LEU A 150 -13.29 -4.49 -4.55
CA LEU A 150 -12.82 -3.45 -3.63
C LEU A 150 -13.98 -2.52 -3.27
N VAL A 151 -14.42 -2.55 -2.01
CA VAL A 151 -15.53 -1.73 -1.48
C VAL A 151 -15.00 -0.41 -0.92
N ASN A 152 -13.92 -0.48 -0.15
CA ASN A 152 -13.27 0.69 0.43
C ASN A 152 -11.76 0.58 0.18
N PRO A 153 -11.15 1.50 -0.57
CA PRO A 153 -9.74 1.41 -0.90
C PRO A 153 -8.81 1.56 0.31
N GLY A 154 -9.23 2.24 1.38
CA GLY A 154 -8.36 2.44 2.54
C GLY A 154 -6.95 2.92 2.13
N TRP A 155 -5.91 2.23 2.65
CA TRP A 155 -4.50 2.56 2.33
C TRP A 155 -4.12 2.36 0.85
N LEU A 156 -4.86 1.54 0.09
CA LEU A 156 -4.63 1.34 -1.35
C LEU A 156 -4.84 2.63 -2.15
N ALA A 157 -5.70 3.54 -1.67
CA ALA A 157 -5.92 4.83 -2.32
C ALA A 157 -4.62 5.64 -2.52
N VAL A 158 -3.63 5.48 -1.62
CA VAL A 158 -2.34 6.18 -1.70
C VAL A 158 -1.48 5.67 -2.87
N TYR A 159 -1.71 4.42 -3.30
CA TYR A 159 -0.98 3.79 -4.41
C TYR A 159 -1.70 3.92 -5.76
N GLY A 160 -2.89 4.50 -5.79
CA GLY A 160 -3.66 4.70 -7.02
C GLY A 160 -4.24 3.40 -7.59
N LYS A 161 -4.52 3.43 -8.91
CA LYS A 161 -5.16 2.30 -9.62
C LYS A 161 -4.28 1.05 -9.72
N GLU A 162 -2.98 1.17 -9.54
CA GLU A 162 -2.02 0.04 -9.59
C GLU A 162 -2.23 -1.00 -8.48
N ALA A 163 -3.01 -0.63 -7.45
CA ALA A 163 -3.36 -1.52 -6.35
C ALA A 163 -4.69 -2.28 -6.57
N GLN A 164 -5.36 -2.05 -7.69
CA GLN A 164 -6.54 -2.81 -8.10
C GLN A 164 -6.05 -4.02 -8.91
N ASP A 165 -5.98 -5.18 -8.25
CA ASP A 165 -5.97 -6.44 -8.99
C ASP A 165 -7.27 -6.56 -9.79
N ASP A 166 -7.18 -6.97 -11.06
CA ASP A 166 -8.30 -7.33 -11.93
C ASP A 166 -8.97 -8.65 -11.48
N ASP A 167 -9.17 -8.80 -10.17
CA ASP A 167 -9.91 -9.94 -9.62
C ASP A 167 -11.36 -9.86 -10.12
N ALA A 168 -11.75 -10.88 -10.86
CA ALA A 168 -12.96 -10.96 -11.65
C ALA A 168 -14.21 -10.53 -10.87
N ASN A 169 -14.89 -9.50 -11.38
CA ASN A 169 -16.27 -9.22 -11.03
C ASN A 169 -17.14 -10.40 -11.44
N LEU A 170 -17.60 -11.20 -10.47
CA LEU A 170 -18.59 -12.23 -10.76
C LEU A 170 -19.94 -11.59 -11.06
N VAL A 171 -20.52 -11.96 -12.20
CA VAL A 171 -21.90 -11.64 -12.49
C VAL A 171 -22.79 -12.22 -11.38
N ALA A 172 -23.70 -11.41 -10.86
CA ALA A 172 -24.65 -11.84 -9.84
C ALA A 172 -25.54 -12.98 -10.40
N VAL A 173 -25.65 -14.07 -9.65
CA VAL A 173 -26.48 -15.23 -9.97
C VAL A 173 -27.23 -15.61 -8.71
N ALA A 174 -28.53 -15.84 -8.82
CA ALA A 174 -29.34 -16.27 -7.67
C ALA A 174 -29.01 -17.72 -7.25
N PRO A 175 -29.12 -18.07 -5.97
CA PRO A 175 -28.98 -19.43 -5.52
C PRO A 175 -30.00 -20.36 -6.24
N GLY A 176 -29.48 -21.45 -6.84
CA GLY A 176 -30.31 -22.41 -7.59
C GLY A 176 -30.62 -21.99 -9.03
N GLU A 177 -30.16 -20.84 -9.49
CA GLU A 177 -30.32 -20.42 -10.88
C GLU A 177 -29.56 -21.36 -11.82
N GLN A 178 -30.26 -21.77 -12.90
CA GLN A 178 -29.65 -22.59 -13.95
C GLN A 178 -28.97 -21.71 -14.98
N VAL A 179 -27.67 -21.93 -15.18
CA VAL A 179 -26.86 -21.22 -16.16
C VAL A 179 -26.32 -22.20 -17.20
N LYS A 180 -26.18 -21.75 -18.45
CA LYS A 180 -25.60 -22.52 -19.53
C LYS A 180 -24.16 -22.06 -19.77
N ALA A 181 -23.20 -22.99 -19.77
CA ALA A 181 -21.86 -22.68 -20.22
C ALA A 181 -21.87 -22.38 -21.72
N SER A 182 -21.29 -21.25 -22.12
CA SER A 182 -21.15 -20.85 -23.52
C SER A 182 -19.85 -21.39 -24.14
N ASP A 183 -18.82 -21.52 -23.30
CA ASP A 183 -17.50 -22.01 -23.69
C ASP A 183 -16.79 -22.64 -22.49
N VAL A 184 -15.89 -23.60 -22.74
CA VAL A 184 -15.10 -24.28 -21.72
C VAL A 184 -13.69 -24.49 -22.22
N ASP A 185 -12.73 -23.82 -21.61
CA ASP A 185 -11.31 -24.02 -21.85
C ASP A 185 -10.64 -24.79 -20.69
N VAL A 186 -9.79 -25.74 -21.04
CA VAL A 186 -8.98 -26.48 -20.07
C VAL A 186 -7.54 -26.00 -20.16
N VAL A 187 -7.09 -25.32 -19.10
CA VAL A 187 -5.73 -24.76 -19.01
C VAL A 187 -4.93 -25.55 -17.97
N ALA A 188 -3.80 -26.14 -18.40
CA ALA A 188 -2.86 -26.77 -17.49
C ALA A 188 -1.93 -25.70 -16.89
N LEU A 189 -2.00 -25.52 -15.56
CA LEU A 189 -1.09 -24.67 -14.82
C LEU A 189 0.07 -25.51 -14.27
N LYS A 190 1.31 -25.08 -14.54
CA LYS A 190 2.48 -25.63 -13.85
C LYS A 190 2.53 -25.04 -12.44
N THR A 191 2.52 -25.89 -11.43
CA THR A 191 2.80 -25.54 -10.02
C THR A 191 4.30 -25.40 -9.81
#